data_32661442607a0778990da71e436f149e
#
_entry.id   32661442607a0778990da71e436f149e
#
_cell.length_a   1.000
_cell.length_b   1.000
_cell.length_c   1.000
_cell.angle_alpha   90.00
_cell.angle_beta   90.00
_cell.angle_gamma   90.00
#
_symmetry.space_group_name_H-M   'P 1'
#
loop_
_entity.id
_entity.type
_entity.pdbx_description
1 polymer ?
#
loop_
_entity_poly.entity_id
_entity_poly.type
_entity_poly.pdbx_seq_one_letter_code
_entity_poly.pdbx_strand_id
1 'polypeptide(L)'
;TRPNIRPLVLALNITNDLLFEQHISMSDIKATKHIYPDVARLLHKKPETVYKSAIRLAHRCWDALVEQDLVLSYLGRSMKQEPDPSVFITYLAVYIQSDIPFFEFIERDPGFLFRDSPDIFGMSDIPPESTTKLLLRNKPLLVSQAMAFTSPAGLTTFPVCPACMATLEREGQNFCDHCGQRLDWRWYKHAQIIYPGQKSALNILDKDDVLIST
;
A
#
# COMPACT_ATOMS: atom_id res chain seq x y z
N THR A 1 7.75 -19.10 35.17
CA THR A 1 8.97 -19.10 34.34
C THR A 1 8.81 -18.06 33.25
N ARG A 2 9.73 -17.10 33.16
CA ARG A 2 9.71 -16.08 32.09
C ARG A 2 9.87 -16.78 30.73
N PRO A 3 9.07 -16.46 29.71
CA PRO A 3 9.20 -17.05 28.39
C PRO A 3 10.55 -16.67 27.76
N ASN A 4 11.15 -17.63 27.06
CA ASN A 4 12.35 -17.35 26.29
C ASN A 4 11.97 -16.58 25.02
N ILE A 5 12.16 -15.26 25.02
CA ILE A 5 11.82 -14.35 23.90
C ILE A 5 12.89 -14.33 22.80
N ARG A 6 14.04 -14.96 23.04
CA ARG A 6 15.21 -14.92 22.13
C ARG A 6 14.89 -15.31 20.68
N PRO A 7 14.04 -16.33 20.38
CA PRO A 7 13.69 -16.66 19.00
C PRO A 7 12.98 -15.53 18.26
N LEU A 8 12.08 -14.80 18.94
CA LEU A 8 11.37 -13.65 18.34
C LEU A 8 12.32 -12.48 18.12
N VAL A 9 13.14 -12.14 19.10
CA VAL A 9 14.11 -11.03 18.99
C VAL A 9 15.07 -11.26 17.82
N LEU A 10 15.59 -12.47 17.67
CA LEU A 10 16.47 -12.80 16.53
C LEU A 10 15.72 -12.74 15.20
N ALA A 11 14.46 -13.19 15.16
CA ALA A 11 13.64 -13.09 13.95
C ALA A 11 13.41 -11.62 13.57
N LEU A 12 13.13 -10.73 14.53
CA LEU A 12 12.98 -9.29 14.31
C LEU A 12 14.28 -8.67 13.78
N ASN A 13 15.44 -9.00 14.37
CA ASN A 13 16.73 -8.46 13.92
C ASN A 13 17.07 -8.90 12.49
N ILE A 14 16.86 -10.19 12.16
CA ILE A 14 17.09 -10.69 10.79
C ILE A 14 16.11 -10.02 9.81
N THR A 15 14.84 -9.85 10.21
CA THR A 15 13.87 -9.15 9.38
C THR A 15 14.28 -7.70 9.12
N ASN A 16 14.80 -7.00 10.13
CA ASN A 16 15.34 -5.65 9.97
C ASN A 16 16.52 -5.60 9.02
N ASP A 17 17.47 -6.53 9.16
CA ASP A 17 18.63 -6.64 8.28
C ASP A 17 18.20 -6.83 6.82
N LEU A 18 17.26 -7.77 6.57
CA LEU A 18 16.72 -8.02 5.24
C LEU A 18 16.02 -6.80 4.63
N LEU A 19 15.23 -6.07 5.43
CA LEU A 19 14.43 -4.94 4.95
C LEU A 19 15.28 -3.68 4.76
N PHE A 20 16.16 -3.35 5.71
CA PHE A 20 16.81 -2.03 5.76
C PHE A 20 18.27 -2.05 5.30
N GLU A 21 19.02 -3.15 5.52
CA GLU A 21 20.41 -3.26 5.08
C GLU A 21 20.51 -3.92 3.70
N GLN A 22 19.78 -5.01 3.49
CA GLN A 22 19.80 -5.74 2.22
C GLN A 22 18.75 -5.24 1.23
N HIS A 23 17.88 -4.33 1.65
CA HIS A 23 16.82 -3.71 0.84
C HIS A 23 15.88 -4.70 0.13
N ILE A 24 15.68 -5.89 0.72
CA ILE A 24 14.77 -6.90 0.19
C ILE A 24 13.33 -6.43 0.39
N SER A 25 12.51 -6.52 -0.65
CA SER A 25 11.08 -6.19 -0.57
C SER A 25 10.36 -7.04 0.47
N MET A 26 9.43 -6.44 1.21
CA MET A 26 8.61 -7.16 2.18
C MET A 26 7.87 -8.35 1.54
N SER A 27 7.43 -8.24 0.28
CA SER A 27 6.75 -9.31 -0.46
C SER A 27 7.65 -10.53 -0.74
N ASP A 28 8.97 -10.30 -0.84
CA ASP A 28 9.94 -11.33 -1.19
C ASP A 28 10.51 -12.03 0.05
N ILE A 29 10.34 -11.44 1.23
CA ILE A 29 10.76 -12.06 2.49
C ILE A 29 9.80 -13.19 2.85
N LYS A 30 10.28 -14.42 2.70
CA LYS A 30 9.59 -15.62 3.16
C LYS A 30 10.22 -16.12 4.45
N ALA A 31 9.53 -15.96 5.56
CA ALA A 31 10.06 -16.26 6.90
C ALA A 31 10.63 -17.68 7.02
N THR A 32 10.01 -18.65 6.35
CA THR A 32 10.48 -20.05 6.33
C THR A 32 11.79 -20.24 5.57
N LYS A 33 12.11 -19.38 4.62
CA LYS A 33 13.34 -19.48 3.81
C LYS A 33 14.44 -18.54 4.31
N HIS A 34 14.06 -17.33 4.71
CA HIS A 34 15.02 -16.25 4.95
C HIS A 34 15.23 -15.94 6.44
N ILE A 35 14.26 -16.23 7.31
CA ILE A 35 14.34 -15.86 8.72
C ILE A 35 14.61 -17.07 9.62
N TYR A 36 13.70 -18.06 9.61
CA TYR A 36 13.78 -19.15 10.58
C TYR A 36 15.01 -20.06 10.45
N PRO A 37 15.58 -20.34 9.26
CA PRO A 37 16.81 -21.10 9.15
C PRO A 37 18.00 -20.41 9.81
N ASP A 38 18.10 -19.08 9.66
CA ASP A 38 19.18 -18.30 10.26
C ASP A 38 19.04 -18.19 11.78
N VAL A 39 17.82 -17.96 12.28
CA VAL A 39 17.54 -18.02 13.72
C VAL A 39 17.88 -19.40 14.28
N ALA A 40 17.56 -20.47 13.54
CA ALA A 40 17.82 -21.84 13.95
C ALA A 40 19.32 -22.12 14.07
N ARG A 41 20.10 -21.64 13.09
CA ARG A 41 21.57 -21.69 13.11
C ARG A 41 22.16 -20.97 14.32
N LEU A 42 21.69 -19.74 14.59
CA LEU A 42 22.15 -18.94 15.74
C LEU A 42 21.77 -19.55 17.10
N LEU A 43 20.67 -20.28 17.18
CA LEU A 43 20.20 -20.92 18.41
C LEU A 43 20.63 -22.38 18.54
N HIS A 44 21.33 -22.94 17.55
CA HIS A 44 21.67 -24.36 17.47
C HIS A 44 20.44 -25.28 17.65
N LYS A 45 19.33 -24.92 16.96
CA LYS A 45 18.05 -25.63 17.01
C LYS A 45 17.57 -26.00 15.61
N LYS A 46 16.59 -26.90 15.55
CA LYS A 46 15.93 -27.23 14.28
C LYS A 46 15.02 -26.05 13.84
N PRO A 47 14.95 -25.72 12.52
CA PRO A 47 14.11 -24.64 12.01
C PRO A 47 12.64 -24.74 12.42
N GLU A 48 12.08 -25.96 12.46
CA GLU A 48 10.68 -26.20 12.85
C GLU A 48 10.43 -25.85 14.32
N THR A 49 11.43 -26.07 15.19
CA THR A 49 11.34 -25.74 16.62
C THR A 49 11.35 -24.21 16.80
N VAL A 50 12.19 -23.52 16.01
CA VAL A 50 12.28 -22.07 16.01
C VAL A 50 10.99 -21.46 15.49
N TYR A 51 10.51 -21.95 14.35
CA TYR A 51 9.24 -21.54 13.75
C TYR A 51 8.08 -21.59 14.77
N LYS A 52 7.86 -22.77 15.40
CA LYS A 52 6.82 -22.93 16.42
C LYS A 52 6.99 -21.98 17.62
N SER A 53 8.25 -21.72 18.01
CA SER A 53 8.54 -20.81 19.13
C SER A 53 8.29 -19.35 18.76
N ALA A 54 8.72 -18.93 17.58
CA ALA A 54 8.55 -17.56 17.08
C ALA A 54 7.06 -17.22 16.89
N ILE A 55 6.29 -18.11 16.26
CA ILE A 55 4.84 -17.94 16.10
C ILE A 55 4.15 -17.81 17.45
N ARG A 56 4.41 -18.71 18.39
CA ARG A 56 3.81 -18.65 19.72
C ARG A 56 4.12 -17.33 20.44
N LEU A 57 5.33 -16.83 20.25
CA LEU A 57 5.73 -15.55 20.84
C LEU A 57 5.07 -14.37 20.13
N ALA A 58 4.89 -14.44 18.81
CA ALA A 58 4.16 -13.43 18.04
C ALA A 58 2.70 -13.33 18.51
N HIS A 59 1.99 -14.45 18.63
CA HIS A 59 0.62 -14.50 19.19
C HIS A 59 0.55 -13.86 20.59
N ARG A 60 1.47 -14.24 21.48
CA ARG A 60 1.50 -13.65 22.83
C ARG A 60 1.79 -12.15 22.84
N CYS A 61 2.62 -11.70 21.91
CA CYS A 61 2.89 -10.28 21.72
C CYS A 61 1.64 -9.56 21.22
N TRP A 62 0.93 -10.15 20.26
CA TRP A 62 -0.36 -9.65 19.79
C TRP A 62 -1.39 -9.54 20.92
N ASP A 63 -1.59 -10.63 21.66
CA ASP A 63 -2.51 -10.64 22.83
C ASP A 63 -2.19 -9.52 23.80
N ALA A 64 -0.91 -9.32 24.12
CA ALA A 64 -0.50 -8.25 25.03
C ALA A 64 -0.76 -6.84 24.47
N LEU A 65 -0.61 -6.63 23.14
CA LEU A 65 -0.96 -5.35 22.52
C LEU A 65 -2.47 -5.09 22.57
N VAL A 66 -3.27 -6.13 22.36
CA VAL A 66 -4.74 -6.04 22.42
C VAL A 66 -5.20 -5.78 23.86
N GLU A 67 -4.70 -6.54 24.84
CA GLU A 67 -5.05 -6.39 26.26
C GLU A 67 -4.71 -5.01 26.81
N GLN A 68 -3.66 -4.37 26.30
CA GLN A 68 -3.19 -3.05 26.73
C GLN A 68 -3.66 -1.89 25.85
N ASP A 69 -4.51 -2.17 24.86
CA ASP A 69 -5.00 -1.18 23.85
C ASP A 69 -3.86 -0.46 23.09
N LEU A 70 -2.77 -1.19 22.81
CA LEU A 70 -1.56 -0.66 22.18
C LEU A 70 -1.48 -0.92 20.67
N VAL A 71 -2.45 -1.66 20.09
CA VAL A 71 -2.42 -2.02 18.66
C VAL A 71 -2.29 -0.78 17.76
N LEU A 72 -3.08 0.26 18.04
CA LEU A 72 -3.04 1.50 17.29
C LEU A 72 -1.67 2.19 17.39
N SER A 73 -1.10 2.24 18.60
CA SER A 73 0.18 2.92 18.87
C SER A 73 1.38 2.25 18.20
N TYR A 74 1.36 0.92 18.06
CA TYR A 74 2.47 0.16 17.47
C TYR A 74 2.30 -0.10 15.97
N LEU A 75 1.05 -0.20 15.49
CA LEU A 75 0.80 -0.46 14.08
C LEU A 75 0.34 0.76 13.29
N GLY A 76 -0.20 1.81 13.96
CA GLY A 76 -0.76 3.01 13.30
C GLY A 76 -2.17 2.78 12.75
N ARG A 77 -2.76 1.61 13.01
CA ARG A 77 -4.09 1.24 12.54
C ARG A 77 -4.79 0.31 13.52
N SER A 78 -6.07 0.55 13.75
CA SER A 78 -6.91 -0.39 14.48
C SER A 78 -7.16 -1.65 13.66
N MET A 79 -6.90 -2.82 14.23
CA MET A 79 -7.10 -4.11 13.59
C MET A 79 -8.03 -4.97 14.47
N LYS A 80 -9.05 -5.56 13.82
CA LYS A 80 -10.02 -6.44 14.50
C LYS A 80 -9.54 -7.90 14.61
N GLN A 81 -8.61 -8.28 13.76
CA GLN A 81 -8.09 -9.65 13.68
C GLN A 81 -6.57 -9.62 13.73
N GLU A 82 -6.00 -10.65 14.33
CA GLU A 82 -4.58 -10.89 14.33
C GLU A 82 -4.07 -11.07 12.89
N PRO A 83 -3.00 -10.35 12.48
CA PRO A 83 -2.33 -10.60 11.22
C PRO A 83 -1.60 -11.94 11.24
N ASP A 84 -1.26 -12.48 10.07
CA ASP A 84 -0.36 -13.64 10.00
C ASP A 84 0.90 -13.36 10.84
N PRO A 85 1.36 -14.31 11.67
CA PRO A 85 2.50 -14.09 12.55
C PRO A 85 3.78 -13.64 11.84
N SER A 86 4.02 -14.10 10.61
CA SER A 86 5.18 -13.66 9.82
C SER A 86 5.05 -12.20 9.39
N VAL A 87 3.85 -11.79 9.01
CA VAL A 87 3.53 -10.40 8.66
C VAL A 87 3.62 -9.52 9.91
N PHE A 88 3.12 -10.00 11.05
CA PHE A 88 3.20 -9.27 12.30
C PHE A 88 4.65 -9.05 12.77
N ILE A 89 5.52 -10.05 12.61
CA ILE A 89 6.97 -9.90 12.86
C ILE A 89 7.55 -8.77 11.99
N THR A 90 7.14 -8.68 10.73
CA THR A 90 7.59 -7.59 9.85
C THR A 90 7.09 -6.22 10.32
N TYR A 91 5.84 -6.11 10.75
CA TYR A 91 5.30 -4.85 11.30
C TYR A 91 6.09 -4.38 12.53
N LEU A 92 6.37 -5.31 13.45
CA LEU A 92 7.18 -4.99 14.64
C LEU A 92 8.63 -4.67 14.28
N ALA A 93 9.22 -5.34 13.28
CA ALA A 93 10.56 -5.05 12.83
C ALA A 93 10.68 -3.62 12.29
N VAL A 94 9.73 -3.19 11.46
CA VAL A 94 9.68 -1.81 10.95
C VAL A 94 9.53 -0.81 12.10
N TYR A 95 8.64 -1.07 13.05
CA TYR A 95 8.48 -0.20 14.22
C TYR A 95 9.76 -0.06 15.04
N ILE A 96 10.44 -1.17 15.33
CA ILE A 96 11.69 -1.18 16.11
C ILE A 96 12.79 -0.37 15.43
N GLN A 97 12.86 -0.42 14.10
CA GLN A 97 13.89 0.27 13.32
C GLN A 97 13.60 1.76 13.12
N SER A 98 12.35 2.11 12.88
CA SER A 98 11.95 3.48 12.49
C SER A 98 11.38 4.32 13.63
N ASP A 99 10.99 3.68 14.74
CA ASP A 99 10.18 4.28 15.83
C ASP A 99 8.86 4.90 15.33
N ILE A 100 8.38 4.40 14.19
CA ILE A 100 7.15 4.85 13.55
C ILE A 100 6.25 3.63 13.35
N PRO A 101 4.95 3.72 13.71
CA PRO A 101 3.99 2.65 13.46
C PRO A 101 3.97 2.21 12.00
N PHE A 102 3.89 0.89 11.74
CA PHE A 102 4.05 0.33 10.41
C PHE A 102 3.20 1.01 9.34
N PHE A 103 1.91 1.21 9.58
CA PHE A 103 1.02 1.80 8.57
C PHE A 103 1.32 3.27 8.33
N GLU A 104 1.73 4.03 9.34
CA GLU A 104 2.22 5.41 9.17
C GLU A 104 3.55 5.45 8.41
N PHE A 105 4.44 4.49 8.69
CA PHE A 105 5.70 4.37 7.96
C PHE A 105 5.48 4.14 6.46
N ILE A 106 4.55 3.23 6.11
CA ILE A 106 4.20 2.96 4.71
C ILE A 106 3.51 4.15 4.04
N GLU A 107 2.71 4.92 4.76
CA GLU A 107 2.13 6.16 4.23
C GLU A 107 3.19 7.21 3.91
N ARG A 108 4.27 7.27 4.69
CA ARG A 108 5.41 8.20 4.46
C ARG A 108 6.36 7.71 3.36
N ASP A 109 6.59 6.41 3.28
CA ASP A 109 7.43 5.76 2.26
C ASP A 109 6.69 4.59 1.58
N PRO A 110 5.74 4.88 0.68
CA PRO A 110 5.01 3.83 -0.03
C PRO A 110 5.90 2.94 -0.89
N GLY A 111 7.06 3.45 -1.33
CA GLY A 111 8.06 2.69 -2.09
C GLY A 111 8.69 1.55 -1.30
N PHE A 112 8.65 1.61 0.03
CA PHE A 112 9.20 0.57 0.89
C PHE A 112 8.63 -0.83 0.65
N LEU A 113 7.35 -0.92 0.32
CA LEU A 113 6.69 -2.20 0.04
C LEU A 113 7.22 -2.88 -1.24
N PHE A 114 7.77 -2.11 -2.16
CA PHE A 114 8.13 -2.54 -3.51
C PHE A 114 9.62 -2.34 -3.82
N ARG A 115 10.46 -2.08 -2.80
CA ARG A 115 11.91 -2.00 -2.99
C ARG A 115 12.39 -3.34 -3.57
N ASP A 116 13.02 -3.25 -4.71
CA ASP A 116 13.77 -4.34 -5.34
C ASP A 116 13.02 -5.68 -5.53
N SER A 117 11.77 -5.64 -5.98
CA SER A 117 11.28 -6.79 -6.72
C SER A 117 12.16 -6.92 -7.97
N PRO A 118 13.04 -7.95 -8.06
CA PRO A 118 13.83 -8.11 -9.28
C PRO A 118 12.85 -8.23 -10.44
N ASP A 119 13.15 -7.48 -11.48
CA ASP A 119 12.49 -7.37 -12.77
C ASP A 119 11.62 -8.56 -13.22
N ILE A 120 10.44 -8.71 -12.65
CA ILE A 120 9.45 -9.63 -13.23
C ILE A 120 8.85 -9.04 -14.52
N PHE A 121 9.08 -7.75 -14.80
CA PHE A 121 8.54 -7.04 -15.97
C PHE A 121 9.52 -6.13 -16.70
N GLY A 122 10.84 -6.27 -16.54
CA GLY A 122 11.80 -5.37 -17.23
C GLY A 122 11.65 -3.90 -16.79
N MET A 123 11.30 -3.63 -15.53
CA MET A 123 11.01 -2.29 -15.01
C MET A 123 12.24 -1.58 -14.42
N SER A 124 13.44 -2.11 -14.60
CA SER A 124 14.72 -1.49 -14.15
C SER A 124 14.96 -0.08 -14.70
N ASP A 125 14.22 0.33 -15.73
CA ASP A 125 14.34 1.65 -16.36
C ASP A 125 13.26 2.67 -15.94
N ILE A 126 12.39 2.34 -14.94
CA ILE A 126 11.37 3.29 -14.49
C ILE A 126 11.97 4.20 -13.42
N PRO A 127 12.09 5.52 -13.66
CA PRO A 127 12.58 6.46 -12.67
C PRO A 127 11.73 6.42 -11.38
N PRO A 128 12.30 6.69 -10.20
CA PRO A 128 11.57 6.68 -8.91
C PRO A 128 10.34 7.61 -8.89
N GLU A 129 10.34 8.68 -9.70
CA GLU A 129 9.16 9.51 -9.92
C GLU A 129 7.97 8.75 -10.57
N SER A 130 8.25 7.72 -11.37
CA SER A 130 7.22 6.92 -12.02
C SER A 130 6.53 5.97 -11.04
N THR A 131 7.27 5.44 -10.07
CA THR A 131 6.72 4.57 -9.01
C THR A 131 5.73 5.33 -8.13
N THR A 132 6.06 6.57 -7.76
CA THR A 132 5.15 7.45 -7.01
C THR A 132 3.87 7.74 -7.81
N LYS A 133 3.98 7.97 -9.12
CA LYS A 133 2.81 8.16 -10.01
C LYS A 133 1.93 6.91 -10.09
N LEU A 134 2.52 5.71 -10.13
CA LEU A 134 1.78 4.44 -10.14
C LEU A 134 1.04 4.20 -8.82
N LEU A 135 1.66 4.53 -7.69
CA LEU A 135 1.02 4.44 -6.38
C LEU A 135 -0.12 5.45 -6.21
N LEU A 136 0.05 6.68 -6.71
CA LEU A 136 -1.01 7.70 -6.72
C LEU A 136 -2.20 7.24 -7.58
N ARG A 137 -1.96 6.52 -8.69
CA ARG A 137 -3.02 5.96 -9.53
C ARG A 137 -3.83 4.86 -8.85
N ASN A 138 -3.29 4.19 -7.83
CA ASN A 138 -4.01 3.21 -7.01
C ASN A 138 -4.96 3.87 -6.00
N LYS A 139 -4.85 5.17 -5.74
CA LYS A 139 -5.84 5.91 -4.95
C LYS A 139 -7.12 6.07 -5.79
N PRO A 140 -8.28 5.53 -5.36
CA PRO A 140 -9.49 5.62 -6.16
C PRO A 140 -9.91 7.08 -6.37
N LEU A 141 -10.12 7.49 -7.61
CA LEU A 141 -10.71 8.79 -7.94
C LEU A 141 -12.15 8.62 -8.35
N LEU A 142 -12.99 9.55 -7.86
CA LEU A 142 -14.42 9.53 -8.09
C LEU A 142 -14.75 9.85 -9.55
N VAL A 143 -15.47 8.96 -10.22
CA VAL A 143 -16.02 9.20 -11.56
C VAL A 143 -17.27 10.08 -11.41
N SER A 144 -17.09 11.37 -11.65
CA SER A 144 -18.12 12.41 -11.43
C SER A 144 -18.62 13.07 -12.72
N GLN A 145 -18.09 12.67 -13.87
CA GLN A 145 -18.44 13.26 -15.17
C GLN A 145 -18.77 12.16 -16.19
N ALA A 146 -19.71 12.48 -17.09
CA ALA A 146 -20.06 11.68 -18.24
C ALA A 146 -20.11 12.57 -19.49
N MET A 147 -19.43 12.15 -20.55
CA MET A 147 -19.43 12.87 -21.84
C MET A 147 -20.58 12.40 -22.68
N ALA A 148 -21.39 13.33 -23.15
CA ALA A 148 -22.54 13.08 -24.00
C ALA A 148 -22.19 13.27 -25.47
N PHE A 149 -22.54 12.28 -26.28
CA PHE A 149 -22.44 12.32 -27.74
C PHE A 149 -23.82 12.22 -28.36
N THR A 150 -24.12 13.12 -29.28
CA THR A 150 -25.37 13.08 -30.05
C THR A 150 -25.13 12.31 -31.34
N SER A 151 -25.94 11.29 -31.57
CA SER A 151 -25.97 10.50 -32.79
C SER A 151 -27.37 10.51 -33.38
N PRO A 152 -27.57 10.07 -34.66
CA PRO A 152 -28.90 9.89 -35.24
C PRO A 152 -29.80 8.92 -34.44
N ALA A 153 -29.21 8.03 -33.66
CA ALA A 153 -29.90 7.08 -32.76
C ALA A 153 -30.25 7.67 -31.38
N GLY A 154 -29.86 8.91 -31.09
CA GLY A 154 -30.12 9.57 -29.82
C GLY A 154 -28.84 10.02 -29.07
N LEU A 155 -29.03 10.41 -27.84
CA LEU A 155 -27.97 10.80 -26.93
C LEU A 155 -27.36 9.60 -26.23
N THR A 156 -26.04 9.43 -26.35
CA THR A 156 -25.28 8.38 -25.66
C THR A 156 -24.27 9.03 -24.73
N THR A 157 -24.17 8.56 -23.49
CA THR A 157 -23.23 9.07 -22.50
C THR A 157 -22.17 8.04 -22.15
N PHE A 158 -20.92 8.48 -22.02
CA PHE A 158 -19.79 7.65 -21.60
C PHE A 158 -19.13 8.25 -20.35
N PRO A 159 -18.82 7.46 -19.34
CA PRO A 159 -18.09 7.94 -18.18
C PRO A 159 -16.74 8.54 -18.58
N VAL A 160 -16.26 9.52 -17.80
CA VAL A 160 -14.97 10.18 -18.06
C VAL A 160 -14.03 9.89 -16.92
N CYS A 161 -12.80 9.48 -17.26
CA CYS A 161 -11.76 9.28 -16.28
C CYS A 161 -11.38 10.61 -15.61
N PRO A 162 -11.42 10.71 -14.26
CA PRO A 162 -11.11 11.95 -13.55
C PRO A 162 -9.64 12.36 -13.63
N ALA A 163 -8.74 11.44 -14.00
CA ALA A 163 -7.31 11.70 -14.06
C ALA A 163 -6.82 12.14 -15.46
N CYS A 164 -7.29 11.49 -16.53
CA CYS A 164 -6.81 11.77 -17.88
C CYS A 164 -7.88 12.32 -18.83
N MET A 165 -9.12 12.46 -18.37
CA MET A 165 -10.27 12.96 -19.12
C MET A 165 -10.66 12.10 -20.36
N ALA A 166 -10.11 10.90 -20.48
CA ALA A 166 -10.52 9.97 -21.52
C ALA A 166 -11.90 9.37 -21.20
N THR A 167 -12.71 9.14 -22.23
CA THR A 167 -13.97 8.41 -22.09
C THR A 167 -13.69 6.95 -21.80
N LEU A 168 -14.49 6.35 -20.92
CA LEU A 168 -14.39 4.96 -20.51
C LEU A 168 -15.45 4.14 -21.27
N GLU A 169 -15.06 2.97 -21.73
CA GLU A 169 -15.98 2.13 -22.52
C GLU A 169 -17.06 1.46 -21.68
N ARG A 170 -16.78 1.22 -20.39
CA ARG A 170 -17.68 0.50 -19.50
C ARG A 170 -17.82 1.18 -18.15
N GLU A 171 -19.02 1.18 -17.62
CA GLU A 171 -19.28 1.51 -16.23
C GLU A 171 -18.80 0.39 -15.30
N GLY A 172 -18.32 0.76 -14.11
CA GLY A 172 -17.93 -0.20 -13.09
C GLY A 172 -16.55 -0.84 -13.27
N GLN A 173 -15.77 -0.47 -14.30
CA GLN A 173 -14.39 -0.96 -14.41
C GLN A 173 -13.52 -0.42 -13.28
N ASN A 174 -12.59 -1.25 -12.78
CA ASN A 174 -11.75 -0.88 -11.63
C ASN A 174 -10.69 0.16 -11.96
N PHE A 175 -10.18 0.17 -13.20
CA PHE A 175 -9.09 1.03 -13.65
C PHE A 175 -9.40 1.63 -15.03
N CYS A 176 -8.86 2.82 -15.27
CA CYS A 176 -8.90 3.45 -16.58
C CYS A 176 -7.96 2.74 -17.57
N ASP A 177 -8.45 2.34 -18.72
CA ASP A 177 -7.67 1.64 -19.75
C ASP A 177 -6.59 2.53 -20.39
N HIS A 178 -6.76 3.87 -20.33
CA HIS A 178 -5.82 4.83 -20.88
C HIS A 178 -4.66 5.18 -19.96
N CYS A 179 -4.93 5.43 -18.66
CA CYS A 179 -3.92 5.94 -17.75
C CYS A 179 -3.66 5.07 -16.53
N GLY A 180 -4.41 3.97 -16.36
CA GLY A 180 -4.28 3.07 -15.23
C GLY A 180 -4.78 3.63 -13.90
N GLN A 181 -5.47 4.78 -13.88
CA GLN A 181 -6.05 5.35 -12.67
C GLN A 181 -7.13 4.44 -12.11
N ARG A 182 -7.08 4.12 -10.82
CA ARG A 182 -8.15 3.41 -10.11
C ARG A 182 -9.38 4.31 -9.98
N LEU A 183 -10.56 3.73 -10.24
CA LEU A 183 -11.83 4.44 -10.36
C LEU A 183 -12.76 4.11 -9.19
N ASP A 184 -13.52 5.13 -8.76
CA ASP A 184 -14.56 5.02 -7.73
C ASP A 184 -15.91 5.40 -8.34
N TRP A 185 -16.87 4.48 -8.32
CA TRP A 185 -18.16 4.62 -8.98
C TRP A 185 -19.31 4.96 -8.04
N ARG A 186 -19.06 5.16 -6.75
CA ARG A 186 -20.11 5.31 -5.73
C ARG A 186 -21.11 6.43 -6.00
N TRP A 187 -20.68 7.49 -6.69
CA TRP A 187 -21.50 8.66 -7.01
C TRP A 187 -21.79 8.84 -8.49
N TYR A 188 -21.45 7.87 -9.33
CA TYR A 188 -21.59 7.99 -10.79
C TYR A 188 -23.02 8.26 -11.24
N LYS A 189 -24.04 7.79 -10.51
CA LYS A 189 -25.46 8.11 -10.80
C LYS A 189 -25.79 9.61 -10.78
N HIS A 190 -24.94 10.40 -10.15
CA HIS A 190 -25.04 11.87 -10.07
C HIS A 190 -23.97 12.57 -10.92
N ALA A 191 -23.37 11.85 -11.88
CA ALA A 191 -22.33 12.39 -12.72
C ALA A 191 -22.84 13.57 -13.55
N GLN A 192 -22.03 14.62 -13.61
CA GLN A 192 -22.30 15.78 -14.44
C GLN A 192 -22.14 15.42 -15.92
N ILE A 193 -23.15 15.71 -16.73
CA ILE A 193 -23.06 15.54 -18.18
C ILE A 193 -22.30 16.70 -18.78
N ILE A 194 -21.25 16.40 -19.53
CA ILE A 194 -20.44 17.36 -20.28
C ILE A 194 -20.53 17.06 -21.78
N TYR A 195 -20.33 18.06 -22.62
CA TYR A 195 -20.35 17.94 -24.08
C TYR A 195 -18.94 18.13 -24.66
N PRO A 196 -18.62 17.48 -25.81
CA PRO A 196 -17.35 17.66 -26.47
C PRO A 196 -17.06 19.15 -26.72
N GLY A 197 -15.87 19.62 -26.34
CA GLY A 197 -15.44 21.02 -26.48
C GLY A 197 -15.80 21.96 -25.32
N GLN A 198 -16.58 21.51 -24.33
CA GLN A 198 -16.74 22.25 -23.08
C GLN A 198 -15.54 21.98 -22.15
N LYS A 199 -14.79 23.04 -21.81
CA LYS A 199 -13.78 22.94 -20.74
C LYS A 199 -14.51 22.72 -19.41
N SER A 200 -14.12 21.70 -18.67
CA SER A 200 -14.63 21.43 -17.33
C SER A 200 -14.43 22.68 -16.45
N ALA A 201 -15.48 23.09 -15.74
CA ALA A 201 -15.44 24.24 -14.81
C ALA A 201 -14.47 24.03 -13.63
N LEU A 202 -13.94 22.81 -13.43
CA LEU A 202 -12.99 22.48 -12.37
C LEU A 202 -11.55 22.97 -12.62
N ASN A 203 -11.22 23.44 -13.84
CA ASN A 203 -9.88 23.96 -14.17
C ASN A 203 -9.74 25.49 -14.00
N ILE A 204 -10.71 26.18 -13.38
CA ILE A 204 -10.68 27.63 -13.25
C ILE A 204 -10.15 28.12 -11.89
N LEU A 205 -9.93 27.23 -10.91
CA LEU A 205 -9.56 27.61 -9.54
C LEU A 205 -8.06 27.60 -9.22
N ASP A 206 -7.17 27.34 -10.19
CA ASP A 206 -5.74 27.16 -9.89
C ASP A 206 -4.79 28.07 -10.67
N LYS A 207 -5.22 29.27 -11.14
CA LYS A 207 -4.28 30.15 -11.86
C LYS A 207 -4.28 31.64 -11.54
N ASP A 208 -5.09 32.13 -10.62
CA ASP A 208 -5.09 33.58 -10.34
C ASP A 208 -5.15 33.91 -8.84
N ASP A 209 -4.18 33.49 -8.04
CA ASP A 209 -3.94 34.07 -6.72
C ASP A 209 -2.44 34.06 -6.33
N VAL A 210 -1.61 34.60 -7.22
CA VAL A 210 -0.30 35.14 -6.85
C VAL A 210 -0.04 36.38 -7.66
N LEU A 211 -0.58 37.49 -7.23
CA LEU A 211 0.04 38.83 -7.43
C LEU A 211 -0.72 39.89 -6.60
N ILE A 212 0.09 40.66 -5.89
CA ILE A 212 -0.18 42.01 -5.33
C ILE A 212 -0.59 42.05 -3.85
N SER A 213 0.41 42.31 -3.03
CA SER A 213 0.40 43.53 -2.20
C SER A 213 1.82 44.00 -1.90
N THR A 214 2.08 45.12 -2.43
CA THR A 214 3.10 46.11 -2.02
C THR A 214 3.12 46.34 -0.52
#